data_2a8905dcb9ddc2514108baafc876fe93
#
_entry.id   2a8905dcb9ddc2514108baafc876fe93
#
_cell.length_a   1.000
_cell.length_b   1.000
_cell.length_c   1.000
_cell.angle_alpha   90.00
_cell.angle_beta   90.00
_cell.angle_gamma   90.00
#
_symmetry.space_group_name_H-M   'P 1'
#
loop_
_entity.id
_entity.type
_entity.pdbx_description
1 polymer ?
#
loop_
_entity_poly.entity_id
_entity_poly.type
_entity_poly.pdbx_seq_one_letter_code
_entity_poly.pdbx_strand_id
1 'polypeptide(L)'
;LLPQTQCGQCGFPGCKPYAQSIAGGDAINKCPPGGQATINAIANLLDVPAPELDAEHGEEADVRTVAYIREDECIGCTKCIQACPVDAILGAAKLMHTVIADECTGCDLCVEPCPVDCIDMLPVEETIKEWHWPAPPTTADLIASDRRPAA
;
A
#
# COMPACT_ATOMS: atom_id res chain seq x y z
N LEU A 1 -8.19 3.69 7.96
CA LEU A 1 -8.68 2.78 6.91
C LEU A 1 -7.70 2.68 5.73
N LEU A 2 -7.02 3.78 5.34
CA LEU A 2 -6.02 3.74 4.27
C LEU A 2 -4.81 2.88 4.65
N PRO A 3 -4.16 2.16 3.69
CA PRO A 3 -3.14 1.14 3.96
C PRO A 3 -1.80 1.70 4.48
N GLN A 4 -1.61 3.01 4.48
CA GLN A 4 -0.39 3.72 4.93
C GLN A 4 0.88 3.41 4.12
N THR A 5 0.75 2.93 2.89
CA THR A 5 1.87 2.69 1.97
C THR A 5 2.64 3.96 1.58
N GLN A 6 2.02 5.13 1.69
CA GLN A 6 2.61 6.44 1.34
C GLN A 6 3.11 6.55 -0.11
N CYS A 7 2.58 5.71 -1.03
CA CYS A 7 3.07 5.55 -2.41
C CYS A 7 2.78 6.74 -3.34
N GLY A 8 1.80 7.59 -3.02
CA GLY A 8 1.43 8.73 -3.85
C GLY A 8 0.61 8.40 -5.11
N GLN A 9 0.30 7.14 -5.40
CA GLN A 9 -0.44 6.72 -6.61
C GLN A 9 -1.81 7.38 -6.75
N CYS A 10 -2.47 7.70 -5.64
CA CYS A 10 -3.73 8.46 -5.62
C CYS A 10 -3.60 9.93 -6.05
N GLY A 11 -2.41 10.40 -6.41
CA GLY A 11 -2.12 11.79 -6.77
C GLY A 11 -1.87 12.72 -5.56
N PHE A 12 -1.90 12.19 -4.34
CA PHE A 12 -1.60 12.93 -3.11
C PHE A 12 -0.21 12.56 -2.56
N PRO A 13 0.48 13.47 -1.86
CA PRO A 13 1.83 13.21 -1.35
C PRO A 13 1.88 12.22 -0.17
N GLY A 14 0.79 11.49 0.10
CA GLY A 14 0.69 10.48 1.14
C GLY A 14 -0.73 10.21 1.57
N CYS A 15 -0.93 9.20 2.43
CA CYS A 15 -2.25 8.76 2.84
C CYS A 15 -3.01 9.79 3.70
N LYS A 16 -2.32 10.58 4.52
CA LYS A 16 -2.99 11.61 5.34
C LYS A 16 -3.58 12.75 4.51
N PRO A 17 -2.88 13.36 3.53
CA PRO A 17 -3.48 14.35 2.62
C PRO A 17 -4.68 13.81 1.84
N TYR A 18 -4.61 12.56 1.38
CA TYR A 18 -5.75 11.93 0.70
C TYR A 18 -6.94 11.73 1.66
N ALA A 19 -6.72 11.26 2.88
CA ALA A 19 -7.78 11.14 3.89
C ALA A 19 -8.45 12.50 4.19
N GLN A 20 -7.68 13.59 4.23
CA GLN A 20 -8.20 14.95 4.41
C GLN A 20 -9.05 15.39 3.22
N SER A 21 -8.64 15.07 2.00
CA SER A 21 -9.40 15.34 0.78
C SER A 21 -10.73 14.60 0.76
N ILE A 22 -10.73 13.30 1.13
CA ILE A 22 -11.94 12.49 1.28
C ILE A 22 -12.90 13.12 2.30
N ALA A 23 -12.40 13.57 3.45
CA ALA A 23 -13.20 14.26 4.45
C ALA A 23 -13.78 15.61 3.94
N GLY A 24 -13.15 16.20 2.94
CA GLY A 24 -13.62 17.38 2.21
C GLY A 24 -14.61 17.08 1.07
N GLY A 25 -14.94 15.80 0.81
CA GLY A 25 -15.89 15.37 -0.21
C GLY A 25 -15.27 14.92 -1.54
N ASP A 26 -13.97 14.65 -1.56
CA ASP A 26 -13.31 14.08 -2.75
C ASP A 26 -13.66 12.58 -2.93
N ALA A 27 -13.34 12.04 -4.11
CA ALA A 27 -13.59 10.65 -4.47
C ALA A 27 -12.82 9.68 -3.55
N ILE A 28 -13.48 8.59 -3.13
CA ILE A 28 -12.95 7.62 -2.17
C ILE A 28 -12.22 6.43 -2.82
N ASN A 29 -12.15 6.40 -4.16
CA ASN A 29 -11.74 5.23 -4.95
C ASN A 29 -10.38 5.39 -5.66
N LYS A 30 -9.52 6.31 -5.20
CA LYS A 30 -8.23 6.61 -5.86
C LYS A 30 -7.04 5.84 -5.28
N CYS A 31 -7.23 4.85 -4.41
CA CYS A 31 -6.14 4.17 -3.70
C CYS A 31 -5.96 2.72 -4.17
N PRO A 32 -5.04 2.43 -5.14
CA PRO A 32 -4.82 1.07 -5.62
C PRO A 32 -4.31 0.11 -4.54
N PRO A 33 -3.34 0.47 -3.68
CA PRO A 33 -2.89 -0.44 -2.62
C PRO A 33 -3.94 -0.75 -1.55
N GLY A 34 -4.98 0.07 -1.45
CA GLY A 34 -6.10 -0.17 -0.55
C GLY A 34 -7.18 -1.06 -1.15
N GLY A 35 -7.23 -1.12 -2.47
CA GLY A 35 -8.18 -1.92 -3.24
C GLY A 35 -9.64 -1.64 -2.92
N GLN A 36 -10.50 -2.51 -3.43
CA GLN A 36 -11.96 -2.42 -3.22
C GLN A 36 -12.36 -2.57 -1.75
N ALA A 37 -11.59 -3.31 -0.96
CA ALA A 37 -11.86 -3.49 0.47
C ALA A 37 -11.77 -2.16 1.24
N THR A 38 -10.76 -1.35 0.96
CA THR A 38 -10.61 0.00 1.56
C THR A 38 -11.72 0.94 1.12
N ILE A 39 -12.09 0.91 -0.16
CA ILE A 39 -13.20 1.71 -0.70
C ILE A 39 -14.49 1.39 0.03
N ASN A 40 -14.82 0.11 0.17
CA ASN A 40 -16.01 -0.35 0.88
C ASN A 40 -16.02 0.09 2.36
N ALA A 41 -14.86 0.00 3.03
CA ALA A 41 -14.73 0.43 4.42
C ALA A 41 -14.93 1.95 4.59
N ILE A 42 -14.38 2.76 3.68
CA ILE A 42 -14.57 4.22 3.69
C ILE A 42 -16.00 4.58 3.34
N ALA A 43 -16.60 3.93 2.34
CA ALA A 43 -17.99 4.14 1.93
C ALA A 43 -18.96 3.87 3.09
N ASN A 44 -18.75 2.77 3.82
CA ASN A 44 -19.53 2.44 5.02
C ASN A 44 -19.37 3.48 6.14
N LEU A 45 -18.13 4.00 6.32
CA LEU A 45 -17.88 5.03 7.35
C LEU A 45 -18.58 6.36 7.03
N LEU A 46 -18.63 6.72 5.74
CA LEU A 46 -19.21 7.99 5.27
C LEU A 46 -20.70 7.89 4.89
N ASP A 47 -21.26 6.68 4.95
CA ASP A 47 -22.64 6.38 4.53
C ASP A 47 -22.92 6.81 3.07
N VAL A 48 -21.96 6.47 2.16
CA VAL A 48 -22.05 6.75 0.72
C VAL A 48 -21.96 5.44 -0.08
N PRO A 49 -22.46 5.41 -1.33
CA PRO A 49 -22.26 4.27 -2.21
C PRO A 49 -20.78 3.99 -2.47
N ALA A 50 -20.37 2.72 -2.45
CA ALA A 50 -19.01 2.32 -2.78
C ALA A 50 -18.84 2.27 -4.31
N PRO A 51 -18.02 3.15 -4.92
CA PRO A 51 -17.67 3.07 -6.33
C PRO A 51 -16.62 1.97 -6.57
N GLU A 52 -16.41 1.60 -7.83
CA GLU A 52 -15.28 0.76 -8.23
C GLU A 52 -13.97 1.53 -8.15
N LEU A 53 -12.84 0.81 -8.02
CA LEU A 53 -11.50 1.40 -8.02
C LEU A 53 -11.28 2.19 -9.31
N ASP A 54 -10.72 3.38 -9.19
CA ASP A 54 -10.42 4.22 -10.34
C ASP A 54 -9.15 3.75 -11.04
N ALA A 55 -9.32 3.15 -12.21
CA ALA A 55 -8.23 2.60 -13.03
C ALA A 55 -7.21 3.67 -13.52
N GLU A 56 -7.55 4.95 -13.47
CA GLU A 56 -6.59 6.03 -13.80
C GLU A 56 -5.43 6.10 -12.78
N HIS A 57 -5.66 5.64 -11.55
CA HIS A 57 -4.67 5.64 -10.48
C HIS A 57 -3.90 4.32 -10.35
N GLY A 58 -4.28 3.29 -11.09
CA GLY A 58 -3.66 1.96 -11.10
C GLY A 58 -4.62 0.83 -10.75
N GLU A 59 -4.07 -0.36 -10.65
CA GLU A 59 -4.79 -1.59 -10.34
C GLU A 59 -4.47 -2.07 -8.94
N GLU A 60 -5.37 -2.82 -8.34
CA GLU A 60 -5.15 -3.47 -7.05
C GLU A 60 -4.03 -4.53 -7.19
N ALA A 61 -3.02 -4.47 -6.32
CA ALA A 61 -1.95 -5.45 -6.33
C ALA A 61 -2.37 -6.72 -5.58
N ASP A 62 -2.32 -7.86 -6.25
CA ASP A 62 -2.69 -9.17 -5.67
C ASP A 62 -1.71 -9.65 -4.60
N VAL A 63 -0.45 -9.21 -4.66
CA VAL A 63 0.62 -9.66 -3.77
C VAL A 63 1.40 -8.46 -3.23
N ARG A 64 1.62 -8.45 -1.91
CA ARG A 64 2.52 -7.49 -1.28
C ARG A 64 3.95 -7.71 -1.78
N THR A 65 4.65 -6.64 -2.13
CA THR A 65 6.05 -6.67 -2.51
C THR A 65 6.91 -5.90 -1.51
N VAL A 66 8.20 -6.23 -1.45
CA VAL A 66 9.23 -5.46 -0.72
C VAL A 66 10.40 -5.18 -1.64
N ALA A 67 11.04 -4.04 -1.44
CA ALA A 67 12.25 -3.70 -2.15
C ALA A 67 13.42 -4.56 -1.67
N TYR A 68 14.23 -5.02 -2.59
CA TYR A 68 15.48 -5.73 -2.35
C TYR A 68 16.63 -5.00 -3.06
N ILE A 69 17.68 -4.68 -2.36
CA ILE A 69 18.86 -4.01 -2.94
C ILE A 69 19.97 -5.04 -3.15
N ARG A 70 20.44 -5.18 -4.39
CA ARG A 70 21.65 -5.96 -4.70
C ARG A 70 22.87 -5.19 -4.17
N GLU A 71 23.34 -5.58 -2.99
CA GLU A 71 24.34 -4.83 -2.22
C GLU A 71 25.69 -4.73 -2.93
N ASP A 72 26.04 -5.74 -3.72
CA ASP A 72 27.28 -5.80 -4.53
C ASP A 72 27.29 -4.80 -5.71
N GLU A 73 26.11 -4.42 -6.21
CA GLU A 73 25.94 -3.42 -7.26
C GLU A 73 25.71 -2.01 -6.69
N CYS A 74 25.42 -1.91 -5.40
CA CYS A 74 25.06 -0.64 -4.77
C CYS A 74 26.25 0.29 -4.61
N ILE A 75 26.20 1.48 -5.21
CA ILE A 75 27.27 2.49 -5.16
C ILE A 75 27.17 3.46 -3.98
N GLY A 76 26.18 3.31 -3.11
CA GLY A 76 26.02 4.18 -1.94
C GLY A 76 25.62 5.63 -2.27
N CYS A 77 24.76 5.84 -3.27
CA CYS A 77 24.37 7.19 -3.73
C CYS A 77 23.31 7.88 -2.83
N THR A 78 22.72 7.18 -1.88
CA THR A 78 21.69 7.64 -0.92
C THR A 78 20.34 8.08 -1.51
N LYS A 79 20.12 8.01 -2.81
CA LYS A 79 18.88 8.47 -3.45
C LYS A 79 17.66 7.66 -3.03
N CYS A 80 17.81 6.34 -2.86
CA CYS A 80 16.73 5.46 -2.38
C CYS A 80 16.33 5.79 -0.94
N ILE A 81 17.27 6.14 -0.07
CA ILE A 81 16.98 6.59 1.32
C ILE A 81 16.15 7.86 1.30
N GLN A 82 16.51 8.84 0.44
CA GLN A 82 15.78 10.10 0.33
C GLN A 82 14.36 9.92 -0.25
N ALA A 83 14.16 8.91 -1.09
CA ALA A 83 12.88 8.60 -1.70
C ALA A 83 11.96 7.76 -0.80
N CYS A 84 12.51 7.09 0.22
CA CYS A 84 11.74 6.21 1.09
C CYS A 84 10.85 6.99 2.06
N PRO A 85 9.52 6.89 1.97
CA PRO A 85 8.61 7.65 2.82
C PRO A 85 8.46 7.10 4.24
N VAL A 86 9.02 5.92 4.51
CA VAL A 86 8.90 5.18 5.78
C VAL A 86 10.25 4.84 6.42
N ASP A 87 11.35 5.41 5.91
CA ASP A 87 12.73 5.20 6.39
C ASP A 87 13.17 3.72 6.48
N ALA A 88 12.63 2.87 5.60
CA ALA A 88 12.91 1.44 5.59
C ALA A 88 14.27 1.07 4.99
N ILE A 89 15.11 2.03 4.59
CA ILE A 89 16.40 1.77 3.92
C ILE A 89 17.55 2.28 4.78
N LEU A 90 18.43 1.36 5.15
CA LEU A 90 19.66 1.64 5.90
C LEU A 90 20.85 1.78 4.96
N GLY A 91 21.75 2.69 5.29
CA GLY A 91 22.99 2.90 4.55
C GLY A 91 23.56 4.29 4.75
N ALA A 92 24.65 4.56 4.06
CA ALA A 92 25.30 5.87 4.09
C ALA A 92 25.98 6.18 2.75
N ALA A 93 26.41 7.43 2.56
CA ALA A 93 27.12 7.84 1.36
C ALA A 93 28.40 7.00 1.14
N LYS A 94 28.54 6.42 -0.06
CA LYS A 94 29.63 5.52 -0.47
C LYS A 94 29.70 4.18 0.27
N LEU A 95 28.65 3.82 0.99
CA LEU A 95 28.45 2.49 1.59
C LEU A 95 27.21 1.84 0.97
N MET A 96 27.19 0.51 0.87
CA MET A 96 26.03 -0.21 0.39
C MET A 96 24.80 0.10 1.24
N HIS A 97 23.63 -0.02 0.61
CA HIS A 97 22.36 0.13 1.29
C HIS A 97 21.66 -1.23 1.41
N THR A 98 20.84 -1.39 2.46
CA THR A 98 19.98 -2.55 2.64
C THR A 98 18.59 -2.12 3.05
N VAL A 99 17.60 -2.99 2.84
CA VAL A 99 16.19 -2.72 3.15
C VAL A 99 15.78 -3.48 4.41
N ILE A 100 15.10 -2.81 5.32
CA ILE A 100 14.40 -3.45 6.45
C ILE A 100 13.05 -3.92 5.91
N ALA A 101 12.94 -5.22 5.59
CA ALA A 101 11.77 -5.79 4.93
C ALA A 101 10.47 -5.58 5.74
N ASP A 102 10.53 -5.66 7.06
CA ASP A 102 9.37 -5.49 7.95
C ASP A 102 8.82 -4.05 7.94
N GLU A 103 9.66 -3.05 7.67
CA GLU A 103 9.27 -1.65 7.58
C GLU A 103 8.92 -1.23 6.15
N CYS A 104 9.31 -2.02 5.14
CA CYS A 104 9.06 -1.71 3.75
C CYS A 104 7.58 -1.88 3.38
N THR A 105 6.97 -0.82 2.84
CA THR A 105 5.56 -0.81 2.43
C THR A 105 5.32 -1.23 0.97
N GLY A 106 6.39 -1.52 0.20
CA GLY A 106 6.27 -1.92 -1.20
C GLY A 106 5.82 -0.78 -2.14
N CYS A 107 6.13 0.47 -1.80
CA CYS A 107 5.68 1.65 -2.55
C CYS A 107 6.46 1.91 -3.85
N ASP A 108 7.54 1.17 -4.13
CA ASP A 108 8.46 1.23 -5.28
C ASP A 108 9.19 2.58 -5.55
N LEU A 109 8.92 3.62 -4.78
CA LEU A 109 9.49 4.96 -4.95
C LEU A 109 11.03 5.01 -4.92
N CYS A 110 11.69 3.99 -4.39
CA CYS A 110 13.15 3.87 -4.35
C CYS A 110 13.76 3.33 -5.65
N VAL A 111 12.96 2.71 -6.54
CA VAL A 111 13.45 2.06 -7.77
C VAL A 111 13.86 3.09 -8.81
N GLU A 112 12.97 4.00 -9.20
CA GLU A 112 13.24 5.01 -10.24
C GLU A 112 14.49 5.87 -9.98
N PRO A 113 14.76 6.40 -8.77
CA PRO A 113 15.91 7.25 -8.54
C PRO A 113 17.25 6.50 -8.48
N CYS A 114 17.25 5.15 -8.54
CA CYS A 114 18.48 4.34 -8.48
C CYS A 114 19.26 4.45 -9.79
N PRO A 115 20.48 5.03 -9.80
CA PRO A 115 21.21 5.28 -11.04
C PRO A 115 21.89 4.03 -11.61
N VAL A 116 21.95 2.93 -10.84
CA VAL A 116 22.58 1.66 -11.23
C VAL A 116 21.55 0.51 -11.31
N ASP A 117 20.28 0.82 -11.11
CA ASP A 117 19.18 -0.13 -11.24
C ASP A 117 19.37 -1.43 -10.42
N CYS A 118 19.88 -1.28 -9.19
CA CYS A 118 20.18 -2.40 -8.30
C CYS A 118 19.06 -2.72 -7.30
N ILE A 119 17.84 -2.24 -7.53
CA ILE A 119 16.69 -2.45 -6.62
C ILE A 119 15.60 -3.24 -7.33
N ASP A 120 15.29 -4.40 -6.79
CA ASP A 120 14.22 -5.27 -7.27
C ASP A 120 13.04 -5.24 -6.30
N MET A 121 11.82 -5.35 -6.84
CA MET A 121 10.60 -5.54 -6.04
C MET A 121 10.30 -7.04 -5.97
N LEU A 122 10.48 -7.64 -4.80
CA LEU A 122 10.26 -9.07 -4.60
C LEU A 122 8.91 -9.31 -3.92
N PRO A 123 8.14 -10.33 -4.36
CA PRO A 123 6.91 -10.71 -3.68
C PRO A 123 7.23 -11.23 -2.27
N VAL A 124 6.41 -10.84 -1.30
CA VAL A 124 6.47 -11.38 0.06
C VAL A 124 5.72 -12.70 0.10
N GLU A 125 6.42 -13.80 0.45
CA GLU A 125 5.76 -15.07 0.69
C GLU A 125 4.91 -14.98 1.96
N GLU A 126 3.64 -15.34 1.88
CA GLU A 126 2.77 -15.45 3.05
C GLU A 126 3.27 -16.57 3.97
N THR A 127 3.82 -16.20 5.10
CA THR A 127 4.27 -17.13 6.13
C THR A 127 3.31 -17.16 7.31
N ILE A 128 3.39 -18.22 8.14
CA ILE A 128 2.57 -18.32 9.37
C ILE A 128 2.77 -17.10 10.30
N LYS A 129 3.91 -16.42 10.23
CA LYS A 129 4.21 -15.24 11.06
C LYS A 129 3.43 -14.01 10.61
N GLU A 130 3.07 -13.93 9.34
CA GLU A 130 2.34 -12.82 8.72
C GLU A 130 0.84 -13.11 8.60
N TRP A 131 0.46 -14.35 8.94
CA TRP A 131 -0.95 -14.74 8.89
C TRP A 131 -1.75 -14.09 10.03
N HIS A 132 -2.78 -13.36 9.65
CA HIS A 132 -3.74 -12.76 10.57
C HIS A 132 -5.08 -13.46 10.43
N TRP A 133 -5.78 -13.68 11.54
CA TRP A 133 -7.18 -14.13 11.48
C TRP A 133 -7.98 -13.12 10.66
N PRO A 134 -8.80 -13.59 9.69
CA PRO A 134 -9.78 -12.70 9.09
C PRO A 134 -10.65 -12.11 10.20
N ALA A 135 -10.93 -10.81 10.10
CA ALA A 135 -11.80 -10.16 11.08
C ALA A 135 -13.13 -10.95 11.15
N PRO A 136 -13.65 -11.23 12.36
CA PRO A 136 -14.93 -11.90 12.46
C PRO A 136 -16.01 -11.08 11.74
N PRO A 137 -16.94 -11.73 11.03
CA PRO A 137 -18.00 -11.03 10.33
C PRO A 137 -18.76 -10.12 11.31
N THR A 138 -19.05 -8.92 10.88
CA THR A 138 -19.84 -7.99 11.69
C THR A 138 -21.27 -8.51 11.86
N THR A 139 -21.99 -8.01 12.86
CA THR A 139 -23.41 -8.35 13.05
C THR A 139 -24.23 -8.02 11.80
N ALA A 140 -23.85 -6.98 11.04
CA ALA A 140 -24.49 -6.59 9.79
C ALA A 140 -24.27 -7.65 8.69
N ASP A 141 -23.06 -8.20 8.58
CA ASP A 141 -22.73 -9.26 7.61
C ASP A 141 -23.49 -10.54 7.90
N LEU A 142 -23.62 -10.89 9.18
CA LEU A 142 -24.41 -12.05 9.62
C LEU A 142 -25.89 -11.89 9.30
N ILE A 143 -26.48 -10.71 9.52
CA ILE A 143 -27.88 -10.41 9.21
C ILE A 143 -28.12 -10.41 7.68
N ALA A 144 -27.16 -9.90 6.89
CA ALA A 144 -27.23 -9.89 5.44
C ALA A 144 -27.20 -11.31 4.84
N SER A 145 -26.38 -12.21 5.43
CA SER A 145 -26.26 -13.60 4.99
C SER A 145 -27.50 -14.47 5.30
N ASP A 146 -28.30 -14.08 6.28
CA ASP A 146 -29.51 -14.81 6.68
C ASP A 146 -30.76 -14.41 5.87
N ARG A 147 -30.66 -13.46 4.96
CA ARG A 147 -31.74 -13.13 4.01
C ARG A 147 -31.82 -14.19 2.92
N ARG A 148 -32.44 -15.33 3.21
CA ARG A 148 -32.85 -16.29 2.18
C ARG A 148 -33.82 -15.61 1.23
N PRO A 149 -33.68 -15.82 -0.11
CA PRO A 149 -34.68 -15.35 -1.05
C PRO A 149 -36.04 -15.99 -0.66
N ALA A 150 -37.06 -15.15 -0.55
CA ALA A 150 -38.42 -15.64 -0.36
C ALA A 150 -38.78 -16.53 -1.55
N ALA A 151 -39.24 -17.76 -1.27
CA ALA A 151 -39.65 -18.75 -2.26
C ALA A 151 -40.90 -18.28 -3.02
#